data_aaee35e274c2def3c3e40cb0c884ec26
#
_entry.id   aaee35e274c2def3c3e40cb0c884ec26
#
_cell.length_a   1.000
_cell.length_b   1.000
_cell.length_c   1.000
_cell.angle_alpha   90.00
_cell.angle_beta   90.00
_cell.angle_gamma   90.00
#
_symmetry.space_group_name_H-M   'P 1'
#
loop_
_entity.id
_entity.type
_entity.pdbx_description
1 polymer ?
#
loop_
_entity_poly.entity_id
_entity_poly.type
_entity_poly.pdbx_seq_one_letter_code
_entity_poly.pdbx_strand_id
1 'polypeptide(L)'
;MKKLVLMVALGLFFATCNSEKAAEATTGEAQKVIANGGGETVALDSGSTVAWRGFKTYVQDEHLGTVNVQEGTFEVAEGKLVGGKITMDMTSIICTDIGNERKRGYLERHLRSQDFFFVDSFPTAAFEIVEVLDPSAAKKYSTVTGNLTIRGTTNSITFPADVVVSEEDVKFMAPTFSIDRTLWGAKYHDRDDATIAESLKDDLIDHSIELTIEVKATK
;
A
#
# COMPACT_ATOMS: atom_id res chain seq x y z
N MET A 1 -36.48 -7.33 58.67
CA MET A 1 -36.37 -6.43 57.50
C MET A 1 -34.87 -6.35 57.15
N LYS A 2 -34.39 -7.20 56.23
CA LYS A 2 -32.99 -7.22 55.79
C LYS A 2 -32.92 -6.42 54.51
N LYS A 3 -32.17 -5.30 54.51
CA LYS A 3 -31.91 -4.48 53.31
C LYS A 3 -30.81 -5.11 52.50
N LEU A 4 -31.10 -5.56 51.29
CA LEU A 4 -30.18 -6.07 50.30
C LEU A 4 -29.56 -4.87 49.56
N VAL A 5 -28.28 -4.62 49.77
CA VAL A 5 -27.52 -3.60 49.06
C VAL A 5 -26.95 -4.26 47.77
N LEU A 6 -27.50 -3.85 46.63
CA LEU A 6 -27.02 -4.28 45.31
C LEU A 6 -25.83 -3.39 44.92
N MET A 7 -24.61 -3.92 44.99
CA MET A 7 -23.41 -3.26 44.41
C MET A 7 -23.41 -3.48 42.91
N VAL A 8 -23.66 -2.40 42.16
CA VAL A 8 -23.43 -2.36 40.71
C VAL A 8 -21.96 -2.08 40.48
N ALA A 9 -21.20 -3.11 40.08
CA ALA A 9 -19.83 -2.93 39.63
C ALA A 9 -19.84 -2.35 38.20
N LEU A 10 -19.52 -1.07 38.10
CA LEU A 10 -19.33 -0.36 36.81
C LEU A 10 -17.98 -0.80 36.23
N GLY A 11 -18.00 -1.80 35.38
CA GLY A 11 -16.82 -2.23 34.62
C GLY A 11 -16.42 -1.15 33.61
N LEU A 12 -15.34 -0.44 33.88
CA LEU A 12 -14.66 0.40 32.90
C LEU A 12 -14.01 -0.52 31.83
N PHE A 13 -14.67 -0.63 30.68
CA PHE A 13 -14.02 -1.16 29.48
C PHE A 13 -13.02 -0.11 28.99
N PHE A 14 -11.75 -0.30 29.33
CA PHE A 14 -10.67 0.36 28.61
C PHE A 14 -10.61 -0.26 27.22
N ALA A 15 -11.18 0.40 26.22
CA ALA A 15 -10.88 0.14 24.82
C ALA A 15 -9.39 0.53 24.63
N THR A 16 -8.51 -0.44 24.70
CA THR A 16 -7.15 -0.29 24.21
C THR A 16 -7.25 -0.18 22.70
N CYS A 17 -7.13 1.04 22.16
CA CYS A 17 -6.81 1.24 20.75
C CYS A 17 -5.43 0.67 20.52
N ASN A 18 -5.34 -0.63 20.31
CA ASN A 18 -4.19 -1.26 19.69
C ASN A 18 -4.32 -0.91 18.20
N SER A 19 -3.49 -0.03 17.68
CA SER A 19 -3.37 0.14 16.23
C SER A 19 -2.78 -1.16 15.71
N GLU A 20 -3.63 -2.05 15.22
CA GLU A 20 -3.15 -3.28 14.57
C GLU A 20 -2.28 -2.86 13.40
N LYS A 21 -1.03 -3.37 13.40
CA LYS A 21 -0.12 -3.20 12.27
C LYS A 21 -0.77 -3.83 11.05
N ALA A 22 -0.72 -3.12 9.91
CA ALA A 22 -1.29 -3.64 8.67
C ALA A 22 -0.72 -5.01 8.31
N ALA A 23 -1.55 -5.86 7.71
CA ALA A 23 -1.11 -7.17 7.25
C ALA A 23 0.01 -7.00 6.22
N GLU A 24 1.11 -7.73 6.39
CA GLU A 24 2.22 -7.70 5.44
C GLU A 24 1.86 -8.49 4.18
N ALA A 25 2.07 -7.88 3.00
CA ALA A 25 1.94 -8.58 1.74
C ALA A 25 3.03 -9.66 1.62
N THR A 26 2.66 -10.84 1.14
CA THR A 26 3.66 -11.85 0.84
C THR A 26 4.45 -11.43 -0.39
N THR A 27 5.77 -11.28 -0.25
CA THR A 27 6.66 -10.87 -1.35
C THR A 27 7.44 -12.09 -1.87
N GLY A 28 7.61 -12.16 -3.19
CA GLY A 28 8.34 -13.23 -3.88
C GLY A 28 9.02 -12.73 -5.17
N GLU A 29 9.63 -13.64 -5.92
CA GLU A 29 10.18 -13.31 -7.24
C GLU A 29 9.07 -12.91 -8.22
N ALA A 30 9.42 -12.04 -9.18
CA ALA A 30 8.51 -11.63 -10.25
C ALA A 30 7.92 -12.84 -10.98
N GLN A 31 6.62 -12.84 -11.20
CA GLN A 31 5.91 -13.93 -11.84
C GLN A 31 5.61 -13.62 -13.32
N LYS A 32 5.50 -14.65 -14.13
CA LYS A 32 5.09 -14.49 -15.53
C LYS A 32 3.62 -14.08 -15.59
N VAL A 33 3.34 -12.93 -16.16
CA VAL A 33 1.97 -12.52 -16.50
C VAL A 33 1.51 -13.35 -17.69
N ILE A 34 0.41 -14.04 -17.52
CA ILE A 34 -0.23 -14.78 -18.61
C ILE A 34 -1.36 -13.88 -19.12
N ALA A 35 -1.21 -13.39 -20.35
CA ALA A 35 -2.30 -12.64 -20.97
C ALA A 35 -3.54 -13.53 -21.05
N ASN A 36 -4.56 -13.17 -20.28
CA ASN A 36 -5.85 -13.85 -20.32
C ASN A 36 -6.59 -13.36 -21.59
N GLY A 37 -6.25 -13.97 -22.74
CA GLY A 37 -6.76 -13.55 -24.05
C GLY A 37 -8.28 -13.63 -24.11
N GLY A 38 -8.94 -12.47 -24.37
CA GLY A 38 -10.37 -12.39 -24.69
C GLY A 38 -11.22 -11.62 -23.69
N GLY A 39 -10.64 -10.93 -22.69
CA GLY A 39 -11.37 -10.06 -21.79
C GLY A 39 -11.60 -8.65 -22.35
N GLU A 40 -12.60 -7.95 -21.80
CA GLU A 40 -12.81 -6.52 -22.01
C GLU A 40 -11.74 -5.74 -21.26
N THR A 41 -11.09 -4.77 -21.92
CA THR A 41 -10.15 -3.85 -21.27
C THR A 41 -10.88 -2.57 -20.88
N VAL A 42 -10.87 -2.23 -19.60
CA VAL A 42 -11.50 -1.03 -19.04
C VAL A 42 -10.42 -0.11 -18.49
N ALA A 43 -10.38 1.15 -18.95
CA ALA A 43 -9.42 2.14 -18.46
C ALA A 43 -9.81 2.64 -17.07
N LEU A 44 -8.82 2.87 -16.20
CA LEU A 44 -9.05 3.47 -14.89
C LEU A 44 -9.54 4.91 -15.01
N ASP A 45 -10.43 5.29 -14.13
CA ASP A 45 -10.90 6.66 -14.00
C ASP A 45 -9.75 7.58 -13.59
N SER A 46 -9.73 8.79 -14.15
CA SER A 46 -8.75 9.81 -13.82
C SER A 46 -8.86 10.28 -12.37
N GLY A 47 -7.73 10.69 -11.76
CA GLY A 47 -7.70 11.24 -10.41
C GLY A 47 -7.58 10.20 -9.29
N SER A 48 -7.41 8.91 -9.63
CA SER A 48 -7.11 7.86 -8.64
C SER A 48 -5.74 8.09 -8.00
N THR A 49 -5.64 7.75 -6.71
CA THR A 49 -4.38 7.86 -5.94
C THR A 49 -4.13 6.59 -5.14
N VAL A 50 -2.86 6.33 -4.86
CA VAL A 50 -2.42 5.32 -3.87
C VAL A 50 -1.97 6.08 -2.63
N ALA A 51 -2.57 5.77 -1.47
CA ALA A 51 -2.12 6.33 -0.19
C ALA A 51 -0.96 5.51 0.36
N TRP A 52 0.01 6.21 0.97
CA TRP A 52 1.16 5.62 1.61
C TRP A 52 1.34 6.13 3.04
N ARG A 53 1.98 5.30 3.89
CA ARG A 53 2.37 5.64 5.24
C ARG A 53 3.72 5.01 5.55
N GLY A 54 4.66 5.80 6.05
CA GLY A 54 6.01 5.38 6.44
C GLY A 54 6.30 5.70 7.89
N PHE A 55 7.20 4.94 8.52
CA PHE A 55 7.45 4.98 9.96
C PHE A 55 8.93 5.06 10.28
N LYS A 56 9.26 5.65 11.44
CA LYS A 56 10.53 5.41 12.10
C LYS A 56 10.47 4.15 12.98
N THR A 57 11.61 3.47 13.14
CA THR A 57 11.65 2.15 13.81
C THR A 57 11.45 2.25 15.32
N TYR A 58 12.09 3.22 15.97
CA TYR A 58 12.19 3.26 17.44
C TYR A 58 11.45 4.42 18.10
N VAL A 59 10.93 5.34 17.33
CA VAL A 59 10.14 6.49 17.80
C VAL A 59 8.77 6.50 17.16
N GLN A 60 7.79 7.05 17.85
CA GLN A 60 6.44 7.23 17.28
C GLN A 60 6.45 8.46 16.35
N ASP A 61 7.05 8.27 15.17
CA ASP A 61 7.12 9.28 14.13
C ASP A 61 6.76 8.63 12.80
N GLU A 62 5.77 9.17 12.12
CA GLU A 62 5.21 8.63 10.89
C GLU A 62 4.83 9.76 9.95
N HIS A 63 4.83 9.47 8.67
CA HIS A 63 4.36 10.38 7.64
C HIS A 63 3.39 9.69 6.70
N LEU A 64 2.41 10.46 6.25
CA LEU A 64 1.33 10.05 5.36
C LEU A 64 1.37 10.84 4.06
N GLY A 65 0.93 10.21 2.98
CA GLY A 65 0.83 10.93 1.72
C GLY A 65 0.14 10.13 0.63
N THR A 66 0.25 10.64 -0.59
CA THR A 66 -0.33 10.03 -1.77
C THR A 66 0.61 10.08 -2.96
N VAL A 67 0.36 9.17 -3.91
CA VAL A 67 0.94 9.15 -5.25
C VAL A 67 -0.20 9.04 -6.24
N ASN A 68 -0.18 9.84 -7.32
CA ASN A 68 -1.22 9.77 -8.35
C ASN A 68 -1.05 8.53 -9.22
N VAL A 69 -2.18 7.93 -9.60
CA VAL A 69 -2.22 7.00 -10.72
C VAL A 69 -2.14 7.80 -12.01
N GLN A 70 -1.13 7.52 -12.82
CA GLN A 70 -0.92 8.17 -14.11
C GLN A 70 -1.86 7.59 -15.16
N GLU A 71 -1.92 6.27 -15.21
CA GLU A 71 -2.77 5.49 -16.11
C GLU A 71 -2.94 4.08 -15.58
N GLY A 72 -3.94 3.38 -16.08
CA GLY A 72 -4.13 1.97 -15.78
C GLY A 72 -5.30 1.38 -16.55
N THR A 73 -5.32 0.07 -16.57
CA THR A 73 -6.39 -0.72 -17.18
C THR A 73 -6.70 -1.94 -16.33
N PHE A 74 -7.95 -2.37 -16.36
CA PHE A 74 -8.39 -3.66 -15.88
C PHE A 74 -8.82 -4.54 -17.05
N GLU A 75 -8.55 -5.83 -16.95
CA GLU A 75 -9.00 -6.86 -17.88
C GLU A 75 -10.12 -7.67 -17.23
N VAL A 76 -11.29 -7.66 -17.84
CA VAL A 76 -12.50 -8.32 -17.31
C VAL A 76 -12.94 -9.42 -18.27
N ALA A 77 -13.07 -10.64 -17.77
CA ALA A 77 -13.60 -11.76 -18.51
C ALA A 77 -14.66 -12.48 -17.65
N GLU A 78 -15.79 -12.82 -18.26
CA GLU A 78 -16.89 -13.55 -17.61
C GLU A 78 -17.37 -12.90 -16.29
N GLY A 79 -17.36 -11.55 -16.24
CA GLY A 79 -17.75 -10.79 -15.05
C GLY A 79 -16.75 -10.79 -13.91
N LYS A 80 -15.49 -11.18 -14.17
CA LYS A 80 -14.40 -11.23 -13.19
C LYS A 80 -13.21 -10.41 -13.65
N LEU A 81 -12.51 -9.82 -12.69
CA LEU A 81 -11.20 -9.22 -12.92
C LEU A 81 -10.18 -10.34 -13.12
N VAL A 82 -9.55 -10.40 -14.29
CA VAL A 82 -8.59 -11.45 -14.65
C VAL A 82 -7.18 -10.93 -14.87
N GLY A 83 -7.01 -9.62 -14.98
CA GLY A 83 -5.72 -8.97 -15.23
C GLY A 83 -5.84 -7.45 -15.12
N GLY A 84 -4.73 -6.79 -15.37
CA GLY A 84 -4.69 -5.33 -15.42
C GLY A 84 -3.33 -4.78 -15.03
N LYS A 85 -3.14 -3.50 -15.30
CA LYS A 85 -1.91 -2.77 -14.98
C LYS A 85 -2.24 -1.39 -14.47
N ILE A 86 -1.53 -0.96 -13.44
CA ILE A 86 -1.64 0.37 -12.83
C ILE A 86 -0.24 0.99 -12.85
N THR A 87 -0.11 2.17 -13.41
CA THR A 87 1.13 2.96 -13.43
C THR A 87 0.96 4.18 -12.54
N MET A 88 1.84 4.34 -11.55
CA MET A 88 1.89 5.46 -10.62
C MET A 88 2.93 6.48 -11.08
N ASP A 89 2.59 7.77 -11.05
CA ASP A 89 3.51 8.89 -11.28
C ASP A 89 4.30 9.20 -10.00
N MET A 90 5.52 8.72 -9.88
CA MET A 90 6.37 8.94 -8.70
C MET A 90 6.80 10.40 -8.54
N THR A 91 6.69 11.23 -9.58
CA THR A 91 6.95 12.68 -9.48
C THR A 91 5.87 13.39 -8.67
N SER A 92 4.68 12.78 -8.59
CA SER A 92 3.51 13.30 -7.86
C SER A 92 3.51 12.98 -6.37
N ILE A 93 4.51 12.25 -5.86
CA ILE A 93 4.56 11.90 -4.43
C ILE A 93 4.51 13.13 -3.55
N ILE A 94 3.51 13.20 -2.68
CA ILE A 94 3.31 14.29 -1.73
C ILE A 94 3.07 13.75 -0.32
N CYS A 95 3.43 14.59 0.67
CA CYS A 95 3.13 14.38 2.08
C CYS A 95 1.91 15.20 2.49
N THR A 96 0.97 14.60 3.22
CA THR A 96 -0.31 15.24 3.57
C THR A 96 -0.48 15.59 5.05
N ASP A 97 0.38 15.09 5.93
CA ASP A 97 0.32 15.29 7.38
C ASP A 97 1.19 16.45 7.90
N ILE A 98 2.19 16.90 7.12
CA ILE A 98 3.05 18.01 7.52
C ILE A 98 2.44 19.34 7.10
N GLY A 99 1.91 20.11 8.07
CA GLY A 99 1.32 21.43 7.80
C GLY A 99 2.35 22.51 7.44
N ASN A 100 3.61 22.39 7.88
CA ASN A 100 4.66 23.35 7.54
C ASN A 100 5.21 23.07 6.13
N GLU A 101 4.96 23.96 5.19
CA GLU A 101 5.33 23.82 3.77
C GLU A 101 6.82 23.56 3.53
N ARG A 102 7.71 24.23 4.28
CA ARG A 102 9.16 24.04 4.14
C ARG A 102 9.58 22.63 4.58
N LYS A 103 9.06 22.14 5.70
CA LYS A 103 9.33 20.77 6.20
C LYS A 103 8.74 19.72 5.26
N ARG A 104 7.50 19.93 4.81
CA ARG A 104 6.84 19.05 3.85
C ARG A 104 7.67 18.95 2.56
N GLY A 105 8.03 20.07 1.95
CA GLY A 105 8.83 20.08 0.74
C GLY A 105 10.23 19.49 0.91
N TYR A 106 10.82 19.52 2.13
CA TYR A 106 12.06 18.81 2.42
C TYR A 106 11.85 17.27 2.34
N LEU A 107 10.83 16.75 3.02
CA LEU A 107 10.51 15.32 3.00
C LEU A 107 10.21 14.84 1.57
N GLU A 108 9.35 15.55 0.84
CA GLU A 108 8.96 15.19 -0.53
C GLU A 108 10.18 15.14 -1.48
N ARG A 109 11.09 16.10 -1.39
CA ARG A 109 12.36 16.08 -2.17
C ARG A 109 13.22 14.88 -1.78
N HIS A 110 13.28 14.56 -0.47
CA HIS A 110 14.04 13.41 0.02
C HIS A 110 13.45 12.09 -0.47
N LEU A 111 12.12 11.94 -0.43
CA LEU A 111 11.45 10.75 -0.98
C LEU A 111 11.72 10.58 -2.49
N ARG A 112 11.84 11.67 -3.26
CA ARG A 112 12.17 11.63 -4.70
C ARG A 112 13.65 11.39 -4.98
N SER A 113 14.53 11.61 -3.99
CA SER A 113 15.99 11.49 -4.17
C SER A 113 16.46 10.06 -4.36
N GLN A 114 17.75 9.91 -4.66
CA GLN A 114 18.43 8.63 -4.79
C GLN A 114 18.37 7.79 -3.50
N ASP A 115 18.25 8.42 -2.34
CA ASP A 115 18.16 7.75 -1.04
C ASP A 115 16.89 6.89 -0.91
N PHE A 116 15.79 7.31 -1.56
CA PHE A 116 14.51 6.59 -1.52
C PHE A 116 14.08 6.07 -2.89
N PHE A 117 13.23 6.79 -3.62
CA PHE A 117 12.60 6.27 -4.84
C PHE A 117 13.35 6.60 -6.13
N PHE A 118 14.36 7.46 -6.05
CA PHE A 118 15.22 7.85 -7.19
C PHE A 118 14.43 8.23 -8.44
N VAL A 119 13.48 9.14 -8.24
CA VAL A 119 12.44 9.48 -9.23
C VAL A 119 13.00 10.04 -10.52
N ASP A 120 14.15 10.74 -10.49
CA ASP A 120 14.82 11.23 -11.70
C ASP A 120 15.20 10.11 -12.67
N SER A 121 15.52 8.91 -12.15
CA SER A 121 15.85 7.74 -12.96
C SER A 121 14.67 6.79 -13.14
N PHE A 122 13.74 6.77 -12.20
CA PHE A 122 12.57 5.91 -12.16
C PHE A 122 11.30 6.74 -11.89
N PRO A 123 10.81 7.50 -12.88
CA PRO A 123 9.69 8.42 -12.68
C PRO A 123 8.36 7.73 -12.46
N THR A 124 8.29 6.42 -12.68
CA THR A 124 7.08 5.62 -12.50
C THR A 124 7.33 4.40 -11.63
N ALA A 125 6.29 3.98 -10.90
CA ALA A 125 6.14 2.65 -10.35
C ALA A 125 4.98 1.96 -11.06
N ALA A 126 4.96 0.63 -11.10
CA ALA A 126 3.91 -0.11 -11.79
C ALA A 126 3.49 -1.34 -11.00
N PHE A 127 2.19 -1.64 -11.02
CA PHE A 127 1.64 -2.89 -10.51
C PHE A 127 0.91 -3.60 -11.64
N GLU A 128 1.26 -4.86 -11.91
CA GLU A 128 0.66 -5.68 -12.95
C GLU A 128 0.07 -6.93 -12.34
N ILE A 129 -1.26 -7.09 -12.48
CA ILE A 129 -2.01 -8.21 -11.90
C ILE A 129 -1.60 -9.51 -12.60
N VAL A 130 -1.23 -10.52 -11.81
CA VAL A 130 -0.90 -11.88 -12.29
C VAL A 130 -2.08 -12.82 -12.07
N GLU A 131 -2.73 -12.73 -10.89
CA GLU A 131 -3.82 -13.61 -10.52
C GLU A 131 -4.77 -12.93 -9.54
N VAL A 132 -6.05 -13.19 -9.69
CA VAL A 132 -7.10 -12.80 -8.74
C VAL A 132 -7.89 -14.06 -8.35
N LEU A 133 -7.81 -14.44 -7.09
CA LEU A 133 -8.58 -15.54 -6.51
C LEU A 133 -9.79 -14.97 -5.77
N ASP A 134 -10.97 -15.45 -6.12
CA ASP A 134 -12.24 -15.04 -5.50
C ASP A 134 -12.23 -15.25 -3.97
N PRO A 135 -13.06 -14.51 -3.22
CA PRO A 135 -13.30 -14.76 -1.80
C PRO A 135 -13.75 -16.20 -1.55
N SER A 136 -13.43 -16.72 -0.39
CA SER A 136 -13.84 -18.08 0.00
C SER A 136 -14.51 -18.05 1.39
N ALA A 137 -15.05 -19.19 1.83
CA ALA A 137 -15.63 -19.29 3.17
C ALA A 137 -14.65 -18.93 4.31
N ALA A 138 -13.33 -19.02 4.05
CA ALA A 138 -12.28 -18.69 5.00
C ALA A 138 -11.68 -17.29 4.79
N LYS A 139 -11.94 -16.64 3.65
CA LYS A 139 -11.35 -15.35 3.27
C LYS A 139 -12.43 -14.40 2.79
N LYS A 140 -12.64 -13.30 3.54
CA LYS A 140 -13.62 -12.26 3.21
C LYS A 140 -13.30 -11.53 1.89
N TYR A 141 -12.02 -11.33 1.61
CA TYR A 141 -11.51 -10.60 0.44
C TYR A 141 -10.99 -11.54 -0.63
N SER A 142 -10.97 -11.09 -1.87
CA SER A 142 -10.18 -11.71 -2.93
C SER A 142 -8.69 -11.71 -2.53
N THR A 143 -7.94 -12.67 -3.03
CA THR A 143 -6.48 -12.67 -2.91
C THR A 143 -5.91 -12.24 -4.26
N VAL A 144 -5.22 -11.11 -4.28
CA VAL A 144 -4.61 -10.56 -5.49
C VAL A 144 -3.12 -10.79 -5.45
N THR A 145 -2.58 -11.39 -6.50
CA THR A 145 -1.14 -11.52 -6.74
C THR A 145 -0.78 -10.69 -7.96
N GLY A 146 0.27 -9.89 -7.87
CA GLY A 146 0.77 -9.09 -8.98
C GLY A 146 2.24 -8.73 -8.83
N ASN A 147 2.83 -8.29 -9.93
CA ASN A 147 4.20 -7.80 -9.97
C ASN A 147 4.23 -6.31 -9.66
N LEU A 148 4.92 -5.93 -8.60
CA LEU A 148 5.16 -4.54 -8.23
C LEU A 148 6.57 -4.14 -8.64
N THR A 149 6.68 -3.11 -9.47
CA THR A 149 7.95 -2.51 -9.89
C THR A 149 8.13 -1.16 -9.25
N ILE A 150 9.20 -1.00 -8.45
CA ILE A 150 9.64 0.26 -7.86
C ILE A 150 11.14 0.38 -8.10
N ARG A 151 11.67 1.56 -8.44
CA ARG A 151 13.11 1.79 -8.71
C ARG A 151 13.73 0.79 -9.69
N GLY A 152 12.97 0.34 -10.69
CA GLY A 152 13.44 -0.65 -11.67
C GLY A 152 13.57 -2.09 -11.15
N THR A 153 13.26 -2.34 -9.87
CA THR A 153 13.21 -3.69 -9.30
C THR A 153 11.77 -4.19 -9.31
N THR A 154 11.55 -5.41 -9.76
CA THR A 154 10.23 -6.06 -9.81
C THR A 154 10.19 -7.27 -8.90
N ASN A 155 9.23 -7.29 -7.98
CA ASN A 155 8.92 -8.42 -7.12
C ASN A 155 7.42 -8.71 -7.22
N SER A 156 7.01 -9.97 -7.03
CA SER A 156 5.60 -10.28 -6.84
C SER A 156 5.18 -9.93 -5.42
N ILE A 157 3.95 -9.42 -5.28
CA ILE A 157 3.29 -9.23 -4.00
C ILE A 157 1.92 -9.88 -4.02
N THR A 158 1.50 -10.43 -2.87
CA THR A 158 0.17 -11.01 -2.67
C THR A 158 -0.48 -10.35 -1.48
N PHE A 159 -1.68 -9.78 -1.66
CA PHE A 159 -2.42 -9.05 -0.63
C PHE A 159 -3.94 -9.22 -0.82
N PRO A 160 -4.75 -8.95 0.23
CA PRO A 160 -6.20 -8.98 0.13
C PRO A 160 -6.76 -7.74 -0.58
N ALA A 161 -7.78 -7.90 -1.43
CA ALA A 161 -8.53 -6.80 -2.02
C ALA A 161 -10.02 -7.13 -2.14
N ASP A 162 -10.87 -6.12 -2.03
CA ASP A 162 -12.27 -6.18 -2.40
C ASP A 162 -12.38 -5.79 -3.88
N VAL A 163 -12.80 -6.74 -4.71
CA VAL A 163 -12.91 -6.58 -6.16
C VAL A 163 -14.37 -6.75 -6.55
N VAL A 164 -14.97 -5.69 -7.07
CA VAL A 164 -16.36 -5.70 -7.52
C VAL A 164 -16.41 -5.36 -9.01
N VAL A 165 -16.93 -6.29 -9.80
CA VAL A 165 -17.17 -6.09 -11.23
C VAL A 165 -18.66 -6.03 -11.46
N SER A 166 -19.15 -4.92 -12.03
CA SER A 166 -20.54 -4.71 -12.40
C SER A 166 -20.68 -4.47 -13.92
N GLU A 167 -21.90 -4.25 -14.39
CA GLU A 167 -22.14 -3.85 -15.78
C GLU A 167 -21.60 -2.44 -16.07
N GLU A 168 -21.54 -1.57 -15.04
CA GLU A 168 -21.19 -0.16 -15.17
C GLU A 168 -19.72 0.13 -14.83
N ASP A 169 -19.14 -0.62 -13.88
CA ASP A 169 -17.81 -0.32 -13.37
C ASP A 169 -17.06 -1.53 -12.80
N VAL A 170 -15.75 -1.34 -12.62
CA VAL A 170 -14.89 -2.20 -11.84
C VAL A 170 -14.32 -1.39 -10.67
N LYS A 171 -14.53 -1.85 -9.45
CA LYS A 171 -13.96 -1.27 -8.23
C LYS A 171 -12.91 -2.21 -7.66
N PHE A 172 -11.75 -1.66 -7.37
CA PHE A 172 -10.64 -2.38 -6.75
C PHE A 172 -10.21 -1.62 -5.49
N MET A 173 -10.44 -2.22 -4.34
CA MET A 173 -10.16 -1.62 -3.03
C MET A 173 -9.28 -2.58 -2.21
N ALA A 174 -8.01 -2.26 -2.04
CA ALA A 174 -7.17 -2.99 -1.10
C ALA A 174 -7.18 -2.27 0.26
N PRO A 175 -7.61 -2.94 1.35
CA PRO A 175 -7.41 -2.41 2.68
C PRO A 175 -5.91 -2.24 2.94
N THR A 176 -5.57 -1.41 3.92
CA THR A 176 -4.16 -1.14 4.22
C THR A 176 -3.37 -2.43 4.41
N PHE A 177 -2.29 -2.56 3.65
CA PHE A 177 -1.31 -3.65 3.75
C PHE A 177 0.10 -3.05 3.73
N SER A 178 1.10 -3.79 4.20
CA SER A 178 2.49 -3.33 4.21
C SER A 178 3.37 -4.11 3.22
N ILE A 179 4.39 -3.43 2.72
CA ILE A 179 5.50 -4.02 1.95
C ILE A 179 6.83 -3.65 2.60
N ASP A 180 7.85 -4.48 2.43
CA ASP A 180 9.22 -4.16 2.83
C ASP A 180 9.92 -3.36 1.72
N ARG A 181 10.12 -2.04 1.95
CA ARG A 181 10.75 -1.11 0.99
C ARG A 181 12.17 -1.50 0.57
N THR A 182 12.87 -2.23 1.44
CA THR A 182 14.28 -2.58 1.21
C THR A 182 14.43 -3.59 0.08
N LEU A 183 13.39 -4.39 -0.19
CA LEU A 183 13.33 -5.34 -1.30
C LEU A 183 13.31 -4.67 -2.68
N TRP A 184 12.99 -3.36 -2.73
CA TRP A 184 13.09 -2.52 -3.94
C TRP A 184 14.27 -1.54 -3.88
N GLY A 185 15.23 -1.76 -2.96
CA GLY A 185 16.44 -0.97 -2.88
C GLY A 185 16.28 0.41 -2.23
N ALA A 186 15.15 0.73 -1.61
CA ALA A 186 14.97 1.94 -0.80
C ALA A 186 15.51 1.69 0.62
N LYS A 187 16.84 1.82 0.80
CA LYS A 187 17.56 1.39 2.02
C LYS A 187 18.10 2.53 2.88
N TYR A 188 17.70 3.77 2.61
CA TYR A 188 18.13 4.89 3.45
C TYR A 188 17.74 4.67 4.91
N HIS A 189 18.71 4.88 5.84
CA HIS A 189 18.57 4.62 7.26
C HIS A 189 17.90 3.26 7.57
N ASP A 190 18.37 2.24 6.86
CA ASP A 190 17.95 0.85 7.06
C ASP A 190 18.35 0.40 8.48
N ARG A 191 17.37 -0.09 9.25
CA ARG A 191 17.60 -0.53 10.64
C ARG A 191 18.56 -1.70 10.76
N ASP A 192 18.75 -2.47 9.68
CA ASP A 192 19.67 -3.61 9.65
C ASP A 192 21.06 -3.24 9.13
N ASP A 193 21.30 -1.96 8.80
CA ASP A 193 22.62 -1.46 8.39
C ASP A 193 23.52 -1.29 9.62
N ALA A 194 24.42 -2.25 9.85
CA ALA A 194 25.37 -2.25 10.96
C ALA A 194 26.39 -1.09 10.92
N THR A 195 26.46 -0.34 9.82
CA THR A 195 27.36 0.82 9.70
C THR A 195 26.77 2.11 10.27
N ILE A 196 25.47 2.12 10.54
CA ILE A 196 24.77 3.27 11.11
C ILE A 196 25.16 3.40 12.58
N ALA A 197 25.66 4.60 12.96
CA ALA A 197 26.07 4.87 14.32
C ALA A 197 24.88 4.79 15.30
N GLU A 198 25.12 4.28 16.49
CA GLU A 198 24.11 4.19 17.57
C GLU A 198 23.45 5.55 17.88
N SER A 199 24.16 6.66 17.66
CA SER A 199 23.64 8.01 17.83
C SER A 199 22.53 8.39 16.82
N LEU A 200 22.35 7.63 15.74
CA LEU A 200 21.32 7.84 14.71
C LEU A 200 20.14 6.87 14.84
N LYS A 201 20.07 6.13 15.95
CA LYS A 201 19.05 5.10 16.16
C LYS A 201 17.61 5.62 16.04
N ASP A 202 17.36 6.86 16.51
CA ASP A 202 16.05 7.50 16.42
C ASP A 202 15.70 7.96 14.97
N ASP A 203 16.69 7.96 14.07
CA ASP A 203 16.49 8.31 12.66
C ASP A 203 16.32 7.08 11.76
N LEU A 204 16.41 5.87 12.33
CA LEU A 204 16.22 4.64 11.57
C LEU A 204 14.78 4.50 11.10
N ILE A 205 14.63 4.18 9.81
CA ILE A 205 13.33 4.08 9.15
C ILE A 205 12.89 2.62 9.08
N ASP A 206 11.65 2.33 9.44
CA ASP A 206 11.10 0.99 9.38
C ASP A 206 11.16 0.45 7.93
N HIS A 207 11.33 -0.85 7.80
CA HIS A 207 11.27 -1.53 6.51
C HIS A 207 9.88 -1.43 5.89
N SER A 208 8.84 -1.42 6.73
CA SER A 208 7.47 -1.41 6.29
C SER A 208 7.06 -0.04 5.74
N ILE A 209 6.49 -0.05 4.55
CA ILE A 209 5.62 1.01 4.03
C ILE A 209 4.22 0.43 3.94
N GLU A 210 3.24 1.11 4.51
CA GLU A 210 1.84 0.77 4.37
C GLU A 210 1.25 1.44 3.14
N LEU A 211 0.42 0.69 2.41
CA LEU A 211 -0.26 1.13 1.20
C LEU A 211 -1.76 0.89 1.35
N THR A 212 -2.56 1.84 0.87
CA THR A 212 -4.01 1.69 0.71
C THR A 212 -4.36 2.05 -0.72
N ILE A 213 -5.11 1.19 -1.40
CA ILE A 213 -5.44 1.36 -2.81
C ILE A 213 -6.95 1.42 -2.96
N GLU A 214 -7.44 2.46 -3.62
CA GLU A 214 -8.83 2.57 -4.04
C GLU A 214 -8.85 3.14 -5.45
N VAL A 215 -9.17 2.30 -6.42
CA VAL A 215 -9.23 2.69 -7.84
C VAL A 215 -10.50 2.15 -8.47
N LYS A 216 -10.99 2.89 -9.47
CA LYS A 216 -12.21 2.58 -10.21
C LYS A 216 -11.95 2.69 -11.71
N ALA A 217 -12.65 1.86 -12.47
CA ALA A 217 -12.72 1.93 -13.92
C ALA A 217 -14.19 1.93 -14.35
N THR A 218 -14.63 2.94 -15.07
CA THR A 218 -15.99 3.04 -15.62
C THR A 218 -16.01 2.46 -17.03
N LYS A 219 -16.98 1.58 -17.31
CA LYS A 219 -17.16 0.90 -18.61
C LYS A 219 -17.84 1.80 -19.62
#